data_1c2bf01f1c7c2fc319d6c213ec82ea36
#
_entry.id   1c2bf01f1c7c2fc319d6c213ec82ea36
#
_cell.length_a   1.000
_cell.length_b   1.000
_cell.length_c   1.000
_cell.angle_alpha   90.00
_cell.angle_beta   90.00
_cell.angle_gamma   90.00
#
_symmetry.space_group_name_H-M   'P 1'
#
loop_
_entity.id
_entity.type
_entity.pdbx_description
1 polymer ?
#
loop_
_entity_poly.entity_id
_entity_poly.type
_entity_poly.pdbx_seq_one_letter_code
_entity_poly.pdbx_strand_id
1 'polypeptide(L)' 'MATKTSTFMEYMKLHLISLNQDLEGDYNVQSKINIQGQIMATEHLLSVATDIMNSSNERYY' A
#
# COMPACT_ATOMS: atom_id res chain seq x y z
N MET A 1 -7.14 3.84 -19.76
CA MET A 1 -7.47 4.87 -18.76
C MET A 1 -7.43 4.23 -17.37
N ALA A 2 -6.74 4.85 -16.42
CA ALA A 2 -6.65 4.30 -15.06
C ALA A 2 -7.98 4.45 -14.33
N THR A 3 -8.42 3.38 -13.66
CA THR A 3 -9.58 3.42 -12.79
C THR A 3 -9.22 4.10 -11.48
N LYS A 4 -10.23 4.50 -10.70
CA LYS A 4 -10.00 5.06 -9.36
C LYS A 4 -9.23 4.10 -8.46
N THR A 5 -9.54 2.80 -8.55
CA THR A 5 -8.86 1.77 -7.77
C THR A 5 -7.40 1.66 -8.19
N SER A 6 -7.13 1.70 -9.50
CA SER A 6 -5.77 1.65 -10.04
C SER A 6 -4.94 2.85 -9.57
N THR A 7 -5.53 4.04 -9.59
CA THR A 7 -4.87 5.25 -9.10
C THR A 7 -4.57 5.16 -7.61
N PHE A 8 -5.51 4.63 -6.83
CA PHE A 8 -5.32 4.40 -5.39
C PHE A 8 -4.16 3.44 -5.15
N MET A 9 -4.08 2.34 -5.92
CA MET A 9 -3.00 1.37 -5.78
C MET A 9 -1.63 1.97 -6.08
N GLU A 10 -1.54 2.80 -7.12
CA GLU A 10 -0.29 3.50 -7.42
C GLU A 10 0.12 4.43 -6.30
N TYR A 11 -0.84 5.14 -5.74
CA TYR A 11 -0.61 6.03 -4.59
C TYR A 11 -0.05 5.24 -3.40
N MET A 12 -0.65 4.08 -3.12
CA MET A 12 -0.20 3.22 -2.03
C MET A 12 1.20 2.69 -2.26
N LYS A 13 1.55 2.34 -3.49
CA LYS A 13 2.90 1.87 -3.84
C LYS A 13 3.94 2.96 -3.61
N LEU A 14 3.63 4.19 -4.03
CA LEU A 14 4.52 5.33 -3.79
C LEU A 14 4.67 5.61 -2.30
N HIS A 15 3.59 5.50 -1.55
CA HIS A 15 3.61 5.67 -0.10
C HIS A 15 4.48 4.61 0.57
N LEU A 16 4.41 3.36 0.10
CA LEU A 16 5.27 2.28 0.59
C LEU A 16 6.74 2.58 0.35
N ILE A 17 7.10 3.06 -0.83
CA ILE A 17 8.48 3.41 -1.14
C ILE A 17 8.98 4.49 -0.17
N SER A 18 8.16 5.51 0.06
CA SER A 18 8.48 6.59 0.99
C SER A 18 8.66 6.06 2.41
N LEU A 19 7.76 5.21 2.88
CA LEU A 19 7.84 4.61 4.22
C LEU A 19 9.10 3.76 4.39
N ASN A 20 9.47 2.99 3.37
CA ASN A 20 10.68 2.16 3.43
C ASN A 20 11.94 3.03 3.47
N GLN A 21 11.96 4.14 2.74
CA GLN A 21 13.07 5.10 2.78
C GLN A 21 13.17 5.74 4.17
N ASP A 22 12.05 6.13 4.75
CA ASP A 22 12.01 6.69 6.10
C ASP A 22 12.52 5.69 7.14
N LEU A 23 12.15 4.42 6.98
CA LEU A 23 12.60 3.36 7.89
C LEU A 23 14.11 3.19 7.85
N GLU A 24 14.71 3.24 6.67
CA GLU A 24 16.15 3.10 6.51
C GLU A 24 16.91 4.25 7.15
N GLY A 25 16.35 5.46 7.13
CA GLY A 25 16.98 6.66 7.66
C GLY A 25 16.71 6.93 9.13
N ASP A 26 15.86 6.13 9.78
CA ASP A 26 15.43 6.40 11.15
C ASP A 26 16.19 5.53 12.14
N TYR A 27 16.79 6.19 13.15
CA TYR A 27 17.52 5.51 14.21
C TYR A 27 16.73 5.36 15.51
N ASN A 28 15.52 5.93 15.56
CA ASN A 28 14.66 5.85 16.75
C ASN A 28 13.82 4.58 16.70
N VAL A 29 13.92 3.73 17.73
CA VAL A 29 13.23 2.43 17.76
C VAL A 29 11.71 2.61 17.69
N GLN A 30 11.17 3.58 18.43
CA GLN A 30 9.73 3.81 18.46
C GLN A 30 9.21 4.27 17.08
N SER A 31 9.94 5.17 16.42
CA SER A 31 9.61 5.60 15.07
C SER A 31 9.65 4.45 14.09
N LYS A 32 10.65 3.58 14.20
CA LYS A 32 10.74 2.39 13.34
C LYS A 32 9.55 1.47 13.50
N ILE A 33 9.12 1.24 14.74
CA ILE A 33 7.95 0.41 15.02
C ILE A 33 6.70 1.02 14.38
N ASN A 34 6.52 2.33 14.50
CA ASN A 34 5.40 3.03 13.91
C ASN A 34 5.41 2.94 12.38
N ILE A 35 6.57 3.16 11.76
CA ILE A 35 6.72 3.07 10.31
C ILE A 35 6.45 1.64 9.82
N GLN A 36 6.97 0.64 10.52
CA GLN A 36 6.71 -0.76 10.19
C GLN A 36 5.22 -1.08 10.25
N GLY A 37 4.51 -0.57 11.26
CA GLY A 37 3.07 -0.73 11.35
C GLY A 37 2.33 -0.10 10.17
N GLN A 38 2.75 1.08 9.73
CA GLN A 38 2.18 1.74 8.56
C GLN A 38 2.45 0.96 7.29
N ILE A 39 3.65 0.40 7.14
CA ILE A 39 4.00 -0.44 5.99
C ILE A 39 3.09 -1.65 5.93
N MET A 40 2.91 -2.35 7.03
CA MET A 40 2.03 -3.52 7.09
C MET A 40 0.59 -3.17 6.74
N ALA A 41 0.08 -2.07 7.28
CA ALA A 41 -1.28 -1.61 6.99
C ALA A 41 -1.44 -1.25 5.52
N THR A 42 -0.44 -0.59 4.93
CA THR A 42 -0.47 -0.19 3.52
C THR A 42 -0.42 -1.40 2.61
N GLU A 43 0.42 -2.40 2.93
CA GLU A 43 0.48 -3.66 2.18
C GLU A 43 -0.85 -4.39 2.23
N HIS A 44 -1.50 -4.41 3.39
CA HIS A 44 -2.81 -5.02 3.54
C HIS A 44 -3.86 -4.32 2.67
N LEU A 45 -3.86 -3.00 2.66
CA LEU A 45 -4.77 -2.22 1.82
C LEU A 45 -4.55 -2.49 0.34
N LEU A 46 -3.29 -2.62 -0.09
CA LEU A 46 -2.96 -2.98 -1.46
C LEU A 46 -3.50 -4.36 -1.83
N SER A 47 -3.37 -5.32 -0.93
CA SER A 47 -3.90 -6.67 -1.13
C SER A 47 -5.41 -6.65 -1.29
N VAL A 48 -6.12 -5.93 -0.43
CA VAL A 48 -7.57 -5.79 -0.50
C VAL A 48 -7.99 -5.13 -1.81
N ALA A 49 -7.30 -4.06 -2.22
CA ALA A 49 -7.61 -3.36 -3.47
C ALA A 49 -7.40 -4.27 -4.68
N THR A 50 -6.35 -5.09 -4.67
CA THR A 50 -6.09 -6.06 -5.73
C THR A 50 -7.22 -7.09 -5.81
N ASP A 51 -7.67 -7.61 -4.67
CA ASP A 51 -8.76 -8.58 -4.61
C ASP A 51 -10.06 -7.97 -5.14
N ILE A 52 -10.35 -6.73 -4.79
CA ILE A 52 -11.54 -6.03 -5.28
C ILE A 52 -11.49 -5.89 -6.79
N MET A 53 -10.37 -5.50 -7.36
CA MET A 53 -10.20 -5.40 -8.81
C MET A 53 -10.41 -6.72 -9.50
N ASN A 54 -9.83 -7.79 -8.98
CA ASN A 54 -9.97 -9.13 -9.54
C ASN A 54 -11.41 -9.62 -9.47
N SER A 55 -12.09 -9.40 -8.35
CA SER A 55 -13.49 -9.76 -8.19
C SER A 55 -14.40 -9.00 -9.17
N SER A 56 -14.11 -7.70 -9.37
CA SER A 56 -14.86 -6.90 -10.33
C SER A 56 -14.70 -7.43 -11.76
N ASN A 57 -13.49 -7.85 -12.12
CA ASN A 57 -13.22 -8.42 -13.43
C ASN A 57 -13.97 -9.74 -13.62
N GLU A 58 -14.03 -10.57 -12.59
CA GLU A 58 -14.71 -11.85 -12.64
C GLU A 58 -16.23 -11.70 -12.79
N ARG A 59 -16.79 -10.63 -12.26
CA ARG A 59 -18.25 -10.39 -12.30
C ARG A 59 -18.80 -10.08 -13.68
N TYR A 60 -17.96 -9.73 -14.62
CA TYR A 60 -18.39 -9.41 -15.98
C TYR A 60 -18.55 -10.63 -16.88
N TYR A 61 -18.33 -11.78 -16.33
CA TYR A 61 -18.56 -13.04 -17.04
C TYR A 61 -19.76 -13.76 -16.48
#